data_8afcccfe3e10979aa9f17ea8c1853c41
#
_entry.id   8afcccfe3e10979aa9f17ea8c1853c41
#
_cell.length_a   1.000
_cell.length_b   1.000
_cell.length_c   1.000
_cell.angle_alpha   90.00
_cell.angle_beta   90.00
_cell.angle_gamma   90.00
#
_symmetry.space_group_name_H-M   'P 1'
#
loop_
_entity.id
_entity.type
_entity.pdbx_description
1 polymer ?
#
loop_
_entity_poly.entity_id
_entity_poly.type
_entity_poly.pdbx_seq_one_letter_code
_entity_poly.pdbx_strand_id
1 'polypeptide(L)'
;VITLASSTMKRKHFQSINDFEKQRQYINVLDNNLDDKLVLSRLNEIEYLINMNKSYFKTKINNLRRYETKKYLEEGNSFVEKYLELFEIDKFRFYNTREFEVTQLKMALSRVLLEKYYPVTAIADILRKHHSSINYYIRQDFAFNIVANSFYKRIKEKENE
;
A
#
# COMPACT_ATOMS: atom_id res chain seq x y z
N VAL A 1 9.30 -0.60 -21.83
CA VAL A 1 8.58 0.67 -21.59
C VAL A 1 8.73 1.15 -20.15
N ILE A 2 8.79 0.26 -19.14
CA ILE A 2 8.96 0.60 -17.71
C ILE A 2 10.37 1.14 -17.40
N THR A 3 11.40 0.71 -18.14
CA THR A 3 12.79 1.10 -17.94
C THR A 3 13.09 2.56 -18.31
N LEU A 4 12.39 3.13 -19.29
CA LEU A 4 12.58 4.52 -19.75
C LEU A 4 12.01 5.55 -18.77
N ALA A 5 10.86 5.26 -18.13
CA ALA A 5 10.26 6.15 -17.13
C ALA A 5 11.11 6.24 -15.84
N SER A 6 11.73 5.11 -15.43
CA SER A 6 12.65 5.08 -14.28
C SER A 6 13.92 5.89 -14.52
N SER A 7 14.45 5.87 -15.74
CA SER A 7 15.66 6.60 -16.12
C SER A 7 15.44 8.13 -16.14
N THR A 8 14.27 8.59 -16.62
CA THR A 8 13.94 10.03 -16.68
C THR A 8 13.67 10.61 -15.29
N MET A 9 13.05 9.83 -14.40
CA MET A 9 12.85 10.24 -13.00
C MET A 9 14.17 10.34 -12.23
N LYS A 10 15.09 9.39 -12.40
CA LYS A 10 16.43 9.46 -11.81
C LYS A 10 17.23 10.68 -12.30
N ARG A 11 17.18 11.00 -13.59
CA ARG A 11 17.88 12.19 -14.13
C ARG A 11 17.34 13.50 -13.58
N LYS A 12 16.02 13.68 -13.45
CA LYS A 12 15.42 14.89 -12.85
C LYS A 12 15.78 15.05 -11.36
N HIS A 13 15.86 13.94 -10.64
CA HIS A 13 16.27 13.96 -9.24
C HIS A 13 17.75 14.33 -9.08
N PHE A 14 18.63 13.80 -9.93
CA PHE A 14 20.05 14.18 -9.96
C PHE A 14 20.28 15.63 -10.38
N GLN A 15 19.51 16.16 -11.31
CA GLN A 15 19.59 17.58 -11.67
C GLN A 15 19.24 18.49 -10.49
N SER A 16 18.19 18.15 -9.73
CA SER A 16 17.79 18.95 -8.57
C SER A 16 18.81 18.91 -7.43
N ILE A 17 19.51 17.80 -7.23
CA ILE A 17 20.58 17.68 -6.22
C ILE A 17 21.82 18.46 -6.66
N ASN A 18 22.23 18.37 -7.93
CA ASN A 18 23.35 19.14 -8.48
C ASN A 18 23.06 20.65 -8.45
N ASP A 19 21.83 21.08 -8.71
CA ASP A 19 21.44 22.48 -8.61
C ASP A 19 21.46 22.95 -7.15
N PHE A 20 21.09 22.09 -6.21
CA PHE A 20 21.17 22.37 -4.78
C PHE A 20 22.62 22.47 -4.29
N GLU A 21 23.51 21.60 -4.73
CA GLU A 21 24.95 21.65 -4.40
C GLU A 21 25.63 22.87 -5.02
N LYS A 22 25.30 23.22 -6.25
CA LYS A 22 25.77 24.48 -6.88
C LYS A 22 25.31 25.71 -6.13
N GLN A 23 24.04 25.75 -5.70
CA GLN A 23 23.52 26.84 -4.90
C GLN A 23 24.20 26.91 -3.52
N ARG A 24 24.52 25.77 -2.91
CA ARG A 24 25.28 25.72 -1.66
C ARG A 24 26.70 26.22 -1.82
N GLN A 25 27.38 25.92 -2.93
CA GLN A 25 28.70 26.48 -3.27
C GLN A 25 28.62 27.99 -3.53
N TYR A 26 27.55 28.48 -4.15
CA TYR A 26 27.31 29.91 -4.33
C TYR A 26 27.14 30.64 -2.98
N ILE A 27 26.45 30.06 -2.04
CA ILE A 27 26.28 30.60 -0.67
C ILE A 27 27.63 30.70 0.04
N ASN A 28 28.47 29.67 -0.06
CA ASN A 28 29.82 29.65 0.56
C ASN A 28 30.79 30.65 -0.06
N VAL A 29 30.62 31.01 -1.33
CA VAL A 29 31.46 32.05 -2.01
C VAL A 29 31.01 33.45 -1.68
N LEU A 30 29.76 33.64 -1.27
CA LEU A 30 29.15 34.93 -0.96
C LEU A 30 29.34 35.41 0.49
N ASP A 31 30.00 34.60 1.34
CA ASP A 31 30.11 34.83 2.79
C ASP A 31 31.00 36.01 3.19
N ASN A 32 31.59 36.73 2.23
CA ASN A 32 32.48 37.86 2.53
C ASN A 32 31.93 39.26 2.16
N ASN A 33 30.76 39.39 1.52
CA ASN A 33 30.28 40.74 1.10
C ASN A 33 28.78 40.88 0.83
N LEU A 34 27.90 40.06 1.43
CA LEU A 34 26.46 40.17 1.16
C LEU A 34 25.67 40.81 2.29
N ASP A 35 24.83 41.77 1.91
CA ASP A 35 23.77 42.32 2.75
C ASP A 35 22.92 41.16 3.33
N ASP A 36 22.90 41.04 4.66
CA ASP A 36 22.17 39.97 5.41
C ASP A 36 20.72 39.84 4.96
N LYS A 37 20.10 40.89 4.48
CA LYS A 37 18.75 40.89 3.90
C LYS A 37 18.63 40.06 2.62
N LEU A 38 19.67 40.10 1.78
CA LEU A 38 19.66 39.32 0.53
C LEU A 38 19.86 37.83 0.81
N VAL A 39 20.72 37.48 1.76
CA VAL A 39 20.94 36.11 2.21
C VAL A 39 19.65 35.54 2.81
N LEU A 40 18.99 36.29 3.68
CA LEU A 40 17.71 35.88 4.28
C LEU A 40 16.60 35.71 3.24
N SER A 41 16.50 36.57 2.25
CA SER A 41 15.56 36.47 1.15
C SER A 41 15.77 35.17 0.35
N ARG A 42 17.03 34.81 0.05
CA ARG A 42 17.36 33.57 -0.68
C ARG A 42 17.10 32.30 0.14
N LEU A 43 17.38 32.36 1.43
CA LEU A 43 17.05 31.25 2.33
C LEU A 43 15.54 31.00 2.39
N ASN A 44 14.74 32.04 2.49
CA ASN A 44 13.28 31.94 2.47
C ASN A 44 12.75 31.37 1.15
N GLU A 45 13.34 31.76 0.01
CA GLU A 45 12.99 31.21 -1.31
C GLU A 45 13.33 29.71 -1.39
N ILE A 46 14.49 29.31 -0.93
CA ILE A 46 14.92 27.90 -0.86
C ILE A 46 13.99 27.09 0.04
N GLU A 47 13.65 27.58 1.22
CA GLU A 47 12.72 26.93 2.13
C GLU A 47 11.33 26.76 1.51
N TYR A 48 10.83 27.79 0.83
CA TYR A 48 9.57 27.72 0.09
C TYR A 48 9.60 26.61 -0.98
N LEU A 49 10.65 26.54 -1.79
CA LEU A 49 10.81 25.51 -2.83
C LEU A 49 10.91 24.09 -2.25
N ILE A 50 11.60 23.93 -1.14
CA ILE A 50 11.67 22.64 -0.42
C ILE A 50 10.28 22.23 0.06
N ASN A 51 9.51 23.13 0.63
CA ASN A 51 8.18 22.84 1.16
C ASN A 51 7.18 22.55 0.03
N MET A 52 7.25 23.23 -1.08
CA MET A 52 6.47 22.96 -2.29
C MET A 52 6.76 21.54 -2.82
N ASN A 53 8.02 21.18 -2.94
CA ASN A 53 8.41 19.85 -3.40
C ASN A 53 7.95 18.74 -2.45
N LYS A 54 8.08 18.94 -1.14
CA LYS A 54 7.56 17.99 -0.13
C LYS A 54 6.05 17.77 -0.27
N SER A 55 5.29 18.85 -0.43
CA SER A 55 3.83 18.78 -0.62
C SER A 55 3.46 18.03 -1.91
N TYR A 56 4.13 18.33 -3.02
CA TYR A 56 3.93 17.66 -4.30
C TYR A 56 4.17 16.15 -4.20
N PHE A 57 5.31 15.72 -3.63
CA PHE A 57 5.62 14.31 -3.46
C PHE A 57 4.65 13.61 -2.52
N LYS A 58 4.25 14.25 -1.44
CA LYS A 58 3.25 13.72 -0.50
C LYS A 58 1.91 13.45 -1.22
N THR A 59 1.45 14.40 -2.01
CA THR A 59 0.20 14.25 -2.80
C THR A 59 0.32 13.12 -3.81
N LYS A 60 1.43 13.03 -4.53
CA LYS A 60 1.67 11.98 -5.53
C LYS A 60 1.71 10.58 -4.91
N ILE A 61 2.42 10.44 -3.77
CA ILE A 61 2.46 9.18 -3.01
C ILE A 61 1.06 8.78 -2.53
N ASN A 62 0.28 9.72 -2.01
CA ASN A 62 -1.08 9.44 -1.54
C ASN A 62 -2.00 9.00 -2.70
N ASN A 63 -1.88 9.61 -3.87
CA ASN A 63 -2.65 9.22 -5.06
C ASN A 63 -2.27 7.81 -5.54
N LEU A 64 -0.99 7.46 -5.55
CA LEU A 64 -0.54 6.10 -5.88
C LEU A 64 -1.07 5.07 -4.87
N ARG A 65 -0.99 5.37 -3.58
CA ARG A 65 -1.55 4.50 -2.52
C ARG A 65 -3.06 4.29 -2.69
N ARG A 66 -3.81 5.34 -3.00
CA ARG A 66 -5.26 5.23 -3.26
C ARG A 66 -5.57 4.36 -4.47
N TYR A 67 -4.81 4.51 -5.55
CA TYR A 67 -4.97 3.70 -6.75
C TYR A 67 -4.70 2.21 -6.46
N GLU A 68 -3.59 1.90 -5.80
CA GLU A 68 -3.27 0.52 -5.41
C GLU A 68 -4.32 -0.07 -4.48
N THR A 69 -4.79 0.69 -3.48
CA THR A 69 -5.84 0.23 -2.57
C THR A 69 -7.11 -0.09 -3.33
N LYS A 70 -7.54 0.76 -4.27
CA LYS A 70 -8.74 0.52 -5.08
C LYS A 70 -8.61 -0.76 -5.91
N LYS A 71 -7.46 -0.98 -6.55
CA LYS A 71 -7.17 -2.20 -7.31
C LYS A 71 -7.28 -3.45 -6.42
N TYR A 72 -6.65 -3.44 -5.25
CA TYR A 72 -6.75 -4.55 -4.30
C TYR A 72 -8.18 -4.84 -3.86
N LEU A 73 -9.00 -3.81 -3.65
CA LEU A 73 -10.39 -3.98 -3.25
C LEU A 73 -11.24 -4.60 -4.38
N GLU A 74 -11.08 -4.15 -5.61
CA GLU A 74 -11.82 -4.69 -6.76
C GLU A 74 -11.46 -6.16 -7.02
N GLU A 75 -10.18 -6.48 -7.14
CA GLU A 75 -9.70 -7.83 -7.37
C GLU A 75 -10.01 -8.77 -6.18
N GLY A 76 -9.82 -8.28 -4.95
CA GLY A 76 -10.05 -9.07 -3.74
C GLY A 76 -11.54 -9.34 -3.49
N ASN A 77 -12.43 -8.40 -3.77
CA ASN A 77 -13.87 -8.63 -3.68
C ASN A 77 -14.32 -9.67 -4.71
N SER A 78 -13.87 -9.58 -5.96
CA SER A 78 -14.17 -10.56 -6.99
C SER A 78 -13.65 -11.96 -6.61
N PHE A 79 -12.44 -12.02 -6.03
CA PHE A 79 -11.87 -13.25 -5.51
C PHE A 79 -12.76 -13.85 -4.41
N VAL A 80 -13.17 -13.08 -3.41
CA VAL A 80 -14.04 -13.54 -2.34
C VAL A 80 -15.38 -14.04 -2.88
N GLU A 81 -16.02 -13.29 -3.79
CA GLU A 81 -17.31 -13.67 -4.41
C GLU A 81 -17.23 -15.02 -5.11
N LYS A 82 -16.17 -15.28 -5.89
CA LYS A 82 -15.92 -16.59 -6.54
C LYS A 82 -15.95 -17.75 -5.50
N TYR A 83 -15.38 -17.55 -4.33
CA TYR A 83 -15.35 -18.61 -3.31
C TYR A 83 -16.61 -18.68 -2.46
N LEU A 84 -17.35 -17.57 -2.30
CA LEU A 84 -18.68 -17.63 -1.70
C LEU A 84 -19.64 -18.49 -2.55
N GLU A 85 -19.58 -18.34 -3.88
CA GLU A 85 -20.36 -19.18 -4.81
C GLU A 85 -19.92 -20.65 -4.73
N LEU A 86 -18.61 -20.94 -4.75
CA LEU A 86 -18.08 -22.29 -4.67
C LEU A 86 -18.49 -23.04 -3.38
N PHE A 87 -18.59 -22.32 -2.25
CA PHE A 87 -18.96 -22.88 -0.94
C PHE A 87 -20.43 -22.71 -0.62
N GLU A 88 -21.24 -22.19 -1.55
CA GLU A 88 -22.68 -21.95 -1.37
C GLU A 88 -23.01 -21.09 -0.14
N ILE A 89 -22.15 -20.11 0.15
CA ILE A 89 -22.32 -19.20 1.29
C ILE A 89 -22.90 -17.88 0.77
N ASP A 90 -24.07 -17.52 1.30
CA ASP A 90 -24.73 -16.26 0.99
C ASP A 90 -23.88 -15.06 1.42
N LYS A 91 -23.81 -14.02 0.56
CA LYS A 91 -23.01 -12.83 0.75
C LYS A 91 -23.41 -12.05 2.04
N PHE A 92 -24.71 -11.94 2.31
CA PHE A 92 -25.20 -11.28 3.52
C PHE A 92 -24.78 -12.07 4.75
N ARG A 93 -24.97 -13.39 4.75
CA ARG A 93 -24.51 -14.29 5.80
C ARG A 93 -23.01 -14.16 6.04
N PHE A 94 -22.20 -14.17 4.98
CA PHE A 94 -20.75 -14.04 5.08
C PHE A 94 -20.33 -12.75 5.80
N TYR A 95 -20.85 -11.60 5.42
CA TYR A 95 -20.38 -10.34 6.00
C TYR A 95 -20.98 -10.03 7.37
N ASN A 96 -22.20 -10.48 7.67
CA ASN A 96 -22.94 -10.02 8.83
C ASN A 96 -23.03 -11.04 9.99
N THR A 97 -22.59 -12.30 9.79
CA THR A 97 -22.62 -13.29 10.85
C THR A 97 -21.24 -13.57 11.45
N ARG A 98 -21.28 -14.15 12.67
CA ARG A 98 -20.11 -14.69 13.37
C ARG A 98 -20.17 -16.20 13.50
N GLU A 99 -20.92 -16.86 12.63
CA GLU A 99 -21.01 -18.31 12.61
C GLU A 99 -19.63 -18.93 12.48
N PHE A 100 -19.48 -20.09 13.10
CA PHE A 100 -18.20 -20.79 13.15
C PHE A 100 -17.66 -21.04 11.73
N GLU A 101 -18.47 -21.65 10.86
CA GLU A 101 -18.09 -21.98 9.48
C GLU A 101 -17.65 -20.75 8.68
N VAL A 102 -18.44 -19.68 8.73
CA VAL A 102 -18.14 -18.40 8.07
C VAL A 102 -16.83 -17.79 8.58
N THR A 103 -16.58 -17.93 9.89
CA THR A 103 -15.33 -17.44 10.50
C THR A 103 -14.14 -18.26 10.01
N GLN A 104 -14.28 -19.58 9.88
CA GLN A 104 -13.22 -20.45 9.36
C GLN A 104 -12.92 -20.15 7.87
N LEU A 105 -13.94 -19.92 7.06
CA LEU A 105 -13.74 -19.49 5.67
C LEU A 105 -13.02 -18.12 5.61
N LYS A 106 -13.38 -17.16 6.46
CA LYS A 106 -12.65 -15.87 6.53
C LYS A 106 -11.19 -16.05 6.90
N MET A 107 -10.86 -16.96 7.82
CA MET A 107 -9.46 -17.29 8.15
C MET A 107 -8.71 -17.84 6.92
N ALA A 108 -9.33 -18.80 6.21
CA ALA A 108 -8.74 -19.38 5.01
C ALA A 108 -8.50 -18.34 3.92
N LEU A 109 -9.51 -17.53 3.61
CA LEU A 109 -9.41 -16.44 2.63
C LEU A 109 -8.35 -15.40 3.04
N SER A 110 -8.27 -15.03 4.33
CA SER A 110 -7.23 -14.11 4.82
C SER A 110 -5.82 -14.63 4.55
N ARG A 111 -5.60 -15.93 4.73
CA ARG A 111 -4.30 -16.56 4.46
C ARG A 111 -3.96 -16.56 2.98
N VAL A 112 -4.90 -16.95 2.12
CA VAL A 112 -4.68 -16.96 0.66
C VAL A 112 -4.45 -15.56 0.12
N LEU A 113 -5.21 -14.56 0.56
CA LEU A 113 -5.00 -13.16 0.15
C LEU A 113 -3.64 -12.64 0.60
N LEU A 114 -3.18 -13.01 1.80
CA LEU A 114 -1.83 -12.66 2.26
C LEU A 114 -0.74 -13.29 1.38
N GLU A 115 -0.89 -14.56 0.99
CA GLU A 115 0.02 -15.25 0.07
C GLU A 115 0.03 -14.63 -1.34
N LYS A 116 -1.06 -14.00 -1.74
CA LYS A 116 -1.17 -13.18 -2.95
C LYS A 116 -0.65 -11.74 -2.76
N TYR A 117 0.08 -11.47 -1.67
CA TYR A 117 0.69 -10.19 -1.34
C TYR A 117 -0.30 -9.03 -1.10
N TYR A 118 -1.54 -9.33 -0.72
CA TYR A 118 -2.47 -8.28 -0.30
C TYR A 118 -2.05 -7.72 1.07
N PRO A 119 -2.00 -6.39 1.25
CA PRO A 119 -1.72 -5.80 2.55
C PRO A 119 -2.85 -6.11 3.55
N VAL A 120 -2.50 -6.28 4.82
CA VAL A 120 -3.46 -6.63 5.89
C VAL A 120 -4.64 -5.64 5.95
N THR A 121 -4.39 -4.38 5.69
CA THR A 121 -5.45 -3.34 5.63
C THR A 121 -6.43 -3.60 4.49
N ALA A 122 -5.96 -3.95 3.30
CA ALA A 122 -6.82 -4.29 2.17
C ALA A 122 -7.63 -5.57 2.45
N ILE A 123 -7.01 -6.61 3.05
CA ILE A 123 -7.71 -7.83 3.48
C ILE A 123 -8.82 -7.50 4.49
N ALA A 124 -8.54 -6.57 5.43
CA ALA A 124 -9.51 -6.14 6.43
C ALA A 124 -10.73 -5.47 5.77
N ASP A 125 -10.51 -4.59 4.80
CA ASP A 125 -11.57 -3.91 4.06
C ASP A 125 -12.38 -4.90 3.20
N ILE A 126 -11.72 -5.81 2.47
CA ILE A 126 -12.37 -6.85 1.64
C ILE A 126 -13.26 -7.75 2.50
N LEU A 127 -12.77 -8.21 3.65
CA LEU A 127 -13.52 -9.13 4.54
C LEU A 127 -14.43 -8.40 5.53
N ARG A 128 -14.48 -7.06 5.49
CA ARG A 128 -15.21 -6.18 6.40
C ARG A 128 -14.94 -6.52 7.87
N LYS A 129 -13.66 -6.63 8.22
CA LYS A 129 -13.18 -6.93 9.57
C LYS A 129 -12.16 -5.88 10.02
N HIS A 130 -12.03 -5.72 11.32
CA HIS A 130 -10.95 -4.89 11.85
C HIS A 130 -9.58 -5.56 11.59
N HIS A 131 -8.55 -4.76 11.31
CA HIS A 131 -7.21 -5.27 11.01
C HIS A 131 -6.64 -6.20 12.10
N SER A 132 -6.99 -5.98 13.37
CA SER A 132 -6.58 -6.86 14.46
C SER A 132 -7.19 -8.27 14.34
N SER A 133 -8.44 -8.38 13.84
CA SER A 133 -9.06 -9.68 13.56
C SER A 133 -8.33 -10.40 12.43
N ILE A 134 -7.92 -9.69 11.40
CA ILE A 134 -7.15 -10.27 10.30
C ILE A 134 -5.77 -10.74 10.79
N ASN A 135 -5.09 -9.94 11.61
CA ASN A 135 -3.83 -10.36 12.23
C ASN A 135 -3.99 -11.63 13.06
N TYR A 136 -5.10 -11.75 13.80
CA TYR A 136 -5.42 -12.98 14.53
C TYR A 136 -5.64 -14.15 13.57
N TYR A 137 -6.42 -13.99 12.50
CA TYR A 137 -6.70 -15.04 11.52
C TYR A 137 -5.43 -15.56 10.82
N ILE A 138 -4.54 -14.66 10.43
CA ILE A 138 -3.29 -15.00 9.75
C ILE A 138 -2.33 -15.78 10.66
N ARG A 139 -2.34 -15.48 11.97
CA ARG A 139 -1.46 -16.13 12.95
C ARG A 139 -1.96 -17.51 13.40
N GLN A 140 -3.20 -17.90 13.06
CA GLN A 140 -3.71 -19.21 13.43
C GLN A 140 -2.91 -20.30 12.71
N ASP A 141 -2.50 -21.31 13.48
CA ASP A 141 -1.90 -22.50 12.90
C ASP A 141 -3.01 -23.43 12.36
N PHE A 142 -3.04 -23.59 11.05
CA PHE A 142 -4.02 -24.43 10.38
C PHE A 142 -3.81 -25.93 10.65
N ALA A 143 -2.65 -26.34 11.21
CA ALA A 143 -2.47 -27.71 11.67
C ALA A 143 -3.47 -28.09 12.78
N PHE A 144 -3.85 -27.12 13.62
CA PHE A 144 -4.82 -27.32 14.70
C PHE A 144 -6.24 -26.86 14.35
N ASN A 145 -6.43 -26.23 13.20
CA ASN A 145 -7.74 -25.77 12.75
C ASN A 145 -8.18 -26.50 11.48
N ILE A 146 -8.70 -27.72 11.67
CA ILE A 146 -9.04 -28.64 10.58
C ILE A 146 -10.04 -28.00 9.59
N VAL A 147 -11.03 -27.25 10.08
CA VAL A 147 -12.08 -26.67 9.23
C VAL A 147 -11.50 -25.53 8.35
N ALA A 148 -10.75 -24.60 8.93
CA ALA A 148 -10.08 -23.56 8.17
C ALA A 148 -9.07 -24.12 7.16
N ASN A 149 -8.35 -25.18 7.57
CA ASN A 149 -7.41 -25.88 6.69
C ASN A 149 -8.11 -26.56 5.50
N SER A 150 -9.29 -27.16 5.73
CA SER A 150 -10.09 -27.74 4.65
C SER A 150 -10.51 -26.68 3.62
N PHE A 151 -11.03 -25.53 4.06
CA PHE A 151 -11.33 -24.43 3.16
C PHE A 151 -10.08 -23.94 2.41
N TYR A 152 -8.97 -23.74 3.14
CA TYR A 152 -7.72 -23.30 2.55
C TYR A 152 -7.21 -24.24 1.45
N LYS A 153 -7.20 -25.55 1.68
CA LYS A 153 -6.77 -26.55 0.69
C LYS A 153 -7.66 -26.51 -0.54
N ARG A 154 -8.98 -26.51 -0.38
CA ARG A 154 -9.93 -26.43 -1.50
C ARG A 154 -9.77 -25.15 -2.33
N ILE A 155 -9.49 -24.02 -1.67
CA ILE A 155 -9.19 -22.76 -2.38
C ILE A 155 -7.90 -22.92 -3.19
N LYS A 156 -6.83 -23.48 -2.61
CA LYS A 156 -5.54 -23.67 -3.28
C LYS A 156 -5.63 -24.65 -4.45
N GLU A 157 -6.38 -25.71 -4.32
CA GLU A 157 -6.66 -26.66 -5.41
C GLU A 157 -7.33 -25.94 -6.60
N LYS A 158 -8.35 -25.14 -6.33
CA LYS A 158 -9.06 -24.37 -7.37
C LYS A 158 -8.25 -23.22 -7.97
N GLU A 159 -7.22 -22.75 -7.33
CA GLU A 159 -6.29 -21.73 -7.89
C GLU A 159 -5.22 -22.37 -8.81
N ASN A 160 -4.99 -23.68 -8.68
CA ASN A 160 -4.01 -24.42 -9.47
C ASN A 160 -4.62 -25.13 -10.70
N GLU A 161 -5.96 -25.12 -10.84
CA GLU A 161 -6.69 -25.59 -12.04
C GLU A 161 -6.74 -24.50 -13.12
#